data_95a1d5ebe10ca9faabaebc6376dd4eec
#
_entry.id   95a1d5ebe10ca9faabaebc6376dd4eec
#
_cell.length_a   1.000
_cell.length_b   1.000
_cell.length_c   1.000
_cell.angle_alpha   90.00
_cell.angle_beta   90.00
_cell.angle_gamma   90.00
#
_symmetry.space_group_name_H-M   'P 1'
#
loop_
_entity.id
_entity.type
_entity.pdbx_description
1 polymer ?
#
loop_
_entity_poly.entity_id
_entity_poly.type
_entity_poly.pdbx_seq_one_letter_code
_entity_poly.pdbx_strand_id
1 'polypeptide(L)'
;MTGLANLIRRDRRLFFKDKGMLITSLITPMILLVLYATFLAGVYRDSFVSALPQSFPVDDALIDATVGGELISSLLAVSCVTVAFCSNLLMVQDKVTGALRDFTVSPVRRSTIALAYFCASAMVTLIINLAALALCLLYLVKMGWYLVFADVLKIALDVFLLTLFGVALSSCINFPLSTNGQSSAVGTIVSAGYGFICGAYMPIASFSAGLQKVLSFLPGTYGTSLLRNHCLAGVYREMSAIGFPDEVVGKIRDGIDCNVYFFGHQVGLPAMYGVLCGAIALFVGLYILLNVLKGRKR
;
A
#
# COMPACT_ATOMS: atom_id res chain seq x y z
N MET A 1 -24.90 1.92 19.28
CA MET A 1 -23.72 2.65 18.76
C MET A 1 -22.57 2.75 19.77
N THR A 2 -22.81 2.83 21.08
CA THR A 2 -21.78 2.93 22.13
C THR A 2 -20.80 1.77 22.17
N GLY A 3 -21.25 0.52 21.92
CA GLY A 3 -20.38 -0.67 21.96
C GLY A 3 -19.31 -0.70 20.85
N LEU A 4 -19.66 -0.35 19.60
CA LEU A 4 -18.72 -0.30 18.47
C LEU A 4 -17.62 0.76 18.71
N ALA A 5 -18.00 1.97 19.08
CA ALA A 5 -17.06 3.05 19.33
C ALA A 5 -16.08 2.73 20.48
N ASN A 6 -16.57 2.08 21.54
CA ASN A 6 -15.74 1.68 22.68
C ASN A 6 -14.74 0.59 22.29
N LEU A 7 -15.13 -0.40 21.46
CA LEU A 7 -14.23 -1.42 20.95
C LEU A 7 -13.15 -0.80 20.05
N ILE A 8 -13.51 0.05 19.10
CA ILE A 8 -12.55 0.76 18.24
C ILE A 8 -11.55 1.57 19.09
N ARG A 9 -12.05 2.29 20.11
CA ARG A 9 -11.18 3.09 21.01
C ARG A 9 -10.23 2.20 21.81
N ARG A 10 -10.71 1.05 22.31
CA ARG A 10 -9.90 0.05 23.02
C ARG A 10 -8.79 -0.45 22.11
N ASP A 11 -9.10 -0.95 20.92
CA ASP A 11 -8.16 -1.61 20.03
C ASP A 11 -7.09 -0.63 19.54
N ARG A 12 -7.49 0.60 19.17
CA ARG A 12 -6.56 1.67 18.84
C ARG A 12 -5.60 1.99 20.00
N ARG A 13 -6.14 2.10 21.24
CA ARG A 13 -5.30 2.37 22.42
C ARG A 13 -4.35 1.24 22.73
N LEU A 14 -4.76 -0.01 22.59
CA LEU A 14 -3.92 -1.17 22.80
C LEU A 14 -2.75 -1.19 21.81
N PHE A 15 -3.02 -0.94 20.53
CA PHE A 15 -1.97 -0.89 19.52
C PHE A 15 -0.90 0.18 19.84
N PHE A 16 -1.31 1.41 20.13
CA PHE A 16 -0.34 2.49 20.42
C PHE A 16 0.34 2.36 21.78
N LYS A 17 -0.24 1.61 22.73
CA LYS A 17 0.42 1.29 24.02
C LYS A 17 1.43 0.17 23.89
N ASP A 18 1.24 -0.75 22.95
CA ASP A 18 2.17 -1.84 22.68
C ASP A 18 3.33 -1.32 21.82
N LYS A 19 4.45 -0.99 22.50
CA LYS A 19 5.65 -0.48 21.82
C LYS A 19 6.20 -1.49 20.81
N GLY A 20 6.04 -2.79 21.06
CA GLY A 20 6.46 -3.85 20.16
C GLY A 20 5.70 -3.83 18.86
N MET A 21 4.37 -3.76 18.92
CA MET A 21 3.52 -3.66 17.72
C MET A 21 3.78 -2.38 16.93
N LEU A 22 3.91 -1.24 17.61
CA LEU A 22 4.20 0.04 16.97
C LEU A 22 5.56 0.02 16.26
N ILE A 23 6.62 -0.42 16.94
CA ILE A 23 7.97 -0.50 16.34
C ILE A 23 7.95 -1.46 15.15
N THR A 24 7.38 -2.66 15.31
CA THR A 24 7.30 -3.65 14.22
C THR A 24 6.57 -3.10 12.99
N SER A 25 5.52 -2.31 13.18
CA SER A 25 4.79 -1.70 12.06
C SER A 25 5.60 -0.64 11.31
N LEU A 26 6.53 0.03 11.99
CA LEU A 26 7.40 1.06 11.42
C LEU A 26 8.69 0.49 10.81
N ILE A 27 9.11 -0.72 11.19
CA ILE A 27 10.37 -1.32 10.71
C ILE A 27 10.39 -1.40 9.19
N THR A 28 9.36 -1.96 8.58
CA THR A 28 9.33 -2.15 7.11
C THR A 28 9.39 -0.82 6.36
N PRO A 29 8.53 0.19 6.63
CA PRO A 29 8.64 1.50 5.99
C PRO A 29 10.00 2.17 6.21
N MET A 30 10.58 2.07 7.41
CA MET A 30 11.87 2.69 7.74
C MET A 30 13.03 2.01 7.03
N ILE A 31 13.07 0.68 7.00
CA ILE A 31 14.10 -0.06 6.23
C ILE A 31 14.02 0.28 4.76
N LEU A 32 12.81 0.31 4.19
CA LEU A 32 12.62 0.67 2.78
C LEU A 32 13.06 2.10 2.49
N LEU A 33 12.73 3.05 3.37
CA LEU A 33 13.15 4.44 3.20
C LEU A 33 14.68 4.57 3.19
N VAL A 34 15.37 3.92 4.14
CA VAL A 34 16.83 3.92 4.20
C VAL A 34 17.44 3.23 2.98
N LEU A 35 16.94 2.04 2.62
CA LEU A 35 17.43 1.29 1.46
C LEU A 35 17.26 2.07 0.15
N TYR A 36 16.10 2.71 -0.01
CA TYR A 36 15.80 3.52 -1.19
C TYR A 36 16.67 4.77 -1.24
N ALA A 37 16.76 5.52 -0.15
CA ALA A 37 17.53 6.77 -0.10
C ALA A 37 19.05 6.55 -0.26
N THR A 38 19.59 5.39 0.14
CA THR A 38 21.03 5.13 0.13
C THR A 38 21.50 4.31 -1.08
N PHE A 39 20.74 3.34 -1.52
CA PHE A 39 21.18 2.39 -2.54
C PHE A 39 20.34 2.47 -3.83
N LEU A 40 19.02 2.33 -3.73
CA LEU A 40 18.17 2.25 -4.92
C LEU A 40 18.11 3.57 -5.69
N ALA A 41 18.21 4.71 -5.02
CA ALA A 41 18.22 6.01 -5.70
C ALA A 41 19.31 6.09 -6.77
N GLY A 42 20.54 5.60 -6.48
CA GLY A 42 21.62 5.53 -7.45
C GLY A 42 21.31 4.59 -8.62
N VAL A 43 20.82 3.38 -8.31
CA VAL A 43 20.47 2.38 -9.34
C VAL A 43 19.38 2.87 -10.29
N TYR A 44 18.32 3.48 -9.75
CA TYR A 44 17.22 4.03 -10.56
C TYR A 44 17.70 5.25 -11.38
N ARG A 45 18.55 6.10 -10.78
CA ARG A 45 19.15 7.23 -11.51
C ARG A 45 19.94 6.74 -12.72
N ASP A 46 20.85 5.78 -12.54
CA ASP A 46 21.66 5.23 -13.61
C ASP A 46 20.80 4.56 -14.70
N SER A 47 19.78 3.82 -14.29
CA SER A 47 18.83 3.19 -15.20
C SER A 47 18.02 4.21 -16.00
N PHE A 48 17.57 5.28 -15.35
CA PHE A 48 16.82 6.35 -16.00
C PHE A 48 17.70 7.13 -16.98
N VAL A 49 18.90 7.53 -16.56
CA VAL A 49 19.85 8.26 -17.42
C VAL A 49 20.24 7.43 -18.66
N SER A 50 20.45 6.12 -18.50
CA SER A 50 20.77 5.23 -19.62
C SER A 50 19.60 5.04 -20.60
N ALA A 51 18.38 5.23 -20.17
CA ALA A 51 17.18 5.15 -21.01
C ALA A 51 16.86 6.47 -21.75
N LEU A 52 17.49 7.58 -21.35
CA LEU A 52 17.27 8.89 -21.99
C LEU A 52 17.99 8.98 -23.34
N PRO A 53 17.35 9.59 -24.36
CA PRO A 53 18.04 9.92 -25.62
C PRO A 53 19.17 10.92 -25.37
N GLN A 54 20.37 10.65 -25.88
CA GLN A 54 21.57 11.52 -25.73
C GLN A 54 21.38 12.95 -26.26
N SER A 55 20.36 13.21 -27.04
CA SER A 55 20.06 14.50 -27.66
C SER A 55 19.25 15.46 -26.75
N PHE A 56 18.80 15.01 -25.57
CA PHE A 56 18.03 15.86 -24.65
C PHE A 56 18.85 16.11 -23.38
N PRO A 57 19.31 17.35 -23.14
CA PRO A 57 19.89 17.72 -21.85
C PRO A 57 18.75 17.76 -20.82
N VAL A 58 18.72 16.79 -19.92
CA VAL A 58 17.76 16.74 -18.81
C VAL A 58 18.43 17.34 -17.59
N ASP A 59 17.74 18.26 -16.93
CA ASP A 59 18.20 18.82 -15.66
C ASP A 59 18.30 17.71 -14.59
N ASP A 60 19.38 17.69 -13.84
CA ASP A 60 19.60 16.77 -12.72
C ASP A 60 18.45 16.80 -11.72
N ALA A 61 17.84 17.98 -11.49
CA ALA A 61 16.68 18.12 -10.61
C ALA A 61 15.46 17.33 -11.11
N LEU A 62 15.25 17.24 -12.43
CA LEU A 62 14.13 16.46 -13.00
C LEU A 62 14.39 14.95 -12.88
N ILE A 63 15.65 14.54 -13.06
CA ILE A 63 16.08 13.14 -12.86
C ILE A 63 15.85 12.75 -11.39
N ASP A 64 16.32 13.55 -10.46
CA ASP A 64 16.20 13.29 -9.03
C ASP A 64 14.73 13.27 -8.58
N ALA A 65 13.90 14.18 -9.10
CA ALA A 65 12.47 14.19 -8.85
C ALA A 65 11.76 12.93 -9.40
N THR A 66 12.18 12.44 -10.58
CA THR A 66 11.63 11.19 -11.16
C THR A 66 11.96 10.00 -10.27
N VAL A 67 13.23 9.85 -9.91
CA VAL A 67 13.69 8.78 -9.01
C VAL A 67 13.01 8.89 -7.65
N GLY A 68 12.94 10.10 -7.09
CA GLY A 68 12.26 10.35 -5.80
C GLY A 68 10.78 9.96 -5.85
N GLY A 69 10.05 10.34 -6.90
CA GLY A 69 8.64 10.00 -7.09
C GLY A 69 8.39 8.48 -7.19
N GLU A 70 9.25 7.77 -7.92
CA GLU A 70 9.19 6.31 -8.03
C GLU A 70 9.45 5.62 -6.68
N LEU A 71 10.50 6.06 -5.96
CA LEU A 71 10.87 5.51 -4.66
C LEU A 71 9.76 5.69 -3.61
N ILE A 72 9.21 6.91 -3.48
CA ILE A 72 8.16 7.17 -2.48
C ILE A 72 6.86 6.45 -2.81
N SER A 73 6.49 6.34 -4.09
CA SER A 73 5.29 5.59 -4.49
C SER A 73 5.41 4.10 -4.14
N SER A 74 6.58 3.52 -4.39
CA SER A 74 6.89 2.13 -4.05
C SER A 74 6.90 1.89 -2.53
N LEU A 75 7.51 2.80 -1.76
CA LEU A 75 7.51 2.74 -0.30
C LEU A 75 6.10 2.81 0.26
N LEU A 76 5.29 3.76 -0.19
CA LEU A 76 3.91 3.94 0.29
C LEU A 76 3.04 2.72 -0.07
N ALA A 77 3.20 2.17 -1.29
CA ALA A 77 2.46 0.99 -1.72
C ALA A 77 2.71 -0.22 -0.80
N VAL A 78 3.97 -0.50 -0.48
CA VAL A 78 4.32 -1.61 0.43
C VAL A 78 3.89 -1.30 1.85
N SER A 79 4.11 -0.08 2.34
CA SER A 79 3.74 0.35 3.68
C SER A 79 2.25 0.19 3.96
N CYS A 80 1.38 0.59 3.02
CA CYS A 80 -0.06 0.49 3.18
C CYS A 80 -0.54 -0.92 3.51
N VAL A 81 0.08 -1.94 2.95
CA VAL A 81 -0.30 -3.34 3.18
C VAL A 81 0.45 -3.95 4.36
N THR A 82 1.77 -3.75 4.46
CA THR A 82 2.56 -4.36 5.55
C THR A 82 2.16 -3.82 6.93
N VAL A 83 1.93 -2.52 7.06
CA VAL A 83 1.42 -1.91 8.30
C VAL A 83 0.01 -2.41 8.63
N ALA A 84 -0.84 -2.64 7.61
CA ALA A 84 -2.17 -3.22 7.81
C ALA A 84 -2.11 -4.63 8.38
N PHE A 85 -1.18 -5.46 7.90
CA PHE A 85 -0.96 -6.80 8.48
C PHE A 85 -0.48 -6.71 9.93
N CYS A 86 0.45 -5.81 10.26
CA CYS A 86 0.90 -5.59 11.62
C CYS A 86 -0.24 -5.11 12.53
N SER A 87 -1.06 -4.15 12.10
CA SER A 87 -2.16 -3.63 12.91
C SER A 87 -3.26 -4.69 13.18
N ASN A 88 -3.48 -5.61 12.24
CA ASN A 88 -4.44 -6.71 12.38
C ASN A 88 -3.93 -7.87 13.27
N LEU A 89 -2.66 -7.88 13.70
CA LEU A 89 -2.15 -8.85 14.67
C LEU A 89 -2.92 -8.80 15.99
N LEU A 90 -3.44 -7.63 16.38
CA LEU A 90 -4.24 -7.48 17.61
C LEU A 90 -5.44 -8.45 17.63
N MET A 91 -6.12 -8.66 16.50
CA MET A 91 -7.21 -9.64 16.40
C MET A 91 -6.74 -11.07 16.73
N VAL A 92 -5.52 -11.43 16.31
CA VAL A 92 -4.95 -12.76 16.60
C VAL A 92 -4.50 -12.84 18.05
N GLN A 93 -3.90 -11.79 18.59
CA GLN A 93 -3.53 -11.73 20.02
C GLN A 93 -4.76 -11.86 20.94
N ASP A 94 -5.88 -11.19 20.63
CA ASP A 94 -7.12 -11.32 21.40
C ASP A 94 -7.71 -12.74 21.34
N LYS A 95 -7.42 -13.51 20.28
CA LYS A 95 -7.78 -14.95 20.23
C LYS A 95 -6.87 -15.79 21.14
N VAL A 96 -5.56 -15.52 21.10
CA VAL A 96 -4.55 -16.25 21.89
C VAL A 96 -4.73 -16.00 23.37
N THR A 97 -4.97 -14.75 23.79
CA THR A 97 -5.18 -14.37 25.20
C THR A 97 -6.55 -14.73 25.75
N GLY A 98 -7.49 -15.07 24.88
CA GLY A 98 -8.87 -15.38 25.27
C GLY A 98 -9.80 -14.16 25.34
N ALA A 99 -9.30 -12.93 25.21
CA ALA A 99 -10.11 -11.70 25.26
C ALA A 99 -11.27 -11.70 24.25
N LEU A 100 -11.10 -12.36 23.09
CA LEU A 100 -12.16 -12.52 22.11
C LEU A 100 -13.35 -13.34 22.68
N ARG A 101 -13.13 -14.28 23.62
CA ARG A 101 -14.21 -15.07 24.26
C ARG A 101 -15.09 -14.16 25.08
N ASP A 102 -14.53 -13.21 25.82
CA ASP A 102 -15.27 -12.28 26.66
C ASP A 102 -16.21 -11.40 25.81
N PHE A 103 -15.77 -10.99 24.61
CA PHE A 103 -16.65 -10.27 23.68
C PHE A 103 -17.77 -11.15 23.13
N THR A 104 -17.53 -12.44 22.94
CA THR A 104 -18.56 -13.36 22.40
C THR A 104 -19.63 -13.75 23.43
N VAL A 105 -19.35 -13.61 24.72
CA VAL A 105 -20.31 -13.80 25.81
C VAL A 105 -21.15 -12.54 26.04
N SER A 106 -20.65 -11.37 25.62
CA SER A 106 -21.42 -10.12 25.72
C SER A 106 -22.51 -10.03 24.66
N PRO A 107 -23.59 -9.21 24.86
CA PRO A 107 -24.73 -9.09 23.93
C PRO A 107 -24.35 -8.35 22.61
N VAL A 108 -23.06 -8.30 22.24
CA VAL A 108 -22.57 -7.64 21.03
C VAL A 108 -22.60 -8.61 19.85
N ARG A 109 -23.17 -8.16 18.72
CA ARG A 109 -23.21 -8.97 17.49
C ARG A 109 -21.80 -9.21 16.96
N ARG A 110 -21.51 -10.40 16.45
CA ARG A 110 -20.19 -10.76 15.87
C ARG A 110 -19.77 -9.87 14.71
N SER A 111 -20.73 -9.45 13.89
CA SER A 111 -20.49 -8.46 12.84
C SER A 111 -20.00 -7.12 13.39
N THR A 112 -20.50 -6.70 14.55
CA THR A 112 -20.03 -5.47 15.23
C THR A 112 -18.60 -5.62 15.74
N ILE A 113 -18.24 -6.80 16.28
CA ILE A 113 -16.85 -7.09 16.69
C ILE A 113 -15.91 -7.09 15.50
N ALA A 114 -16.31 -7.76 14.39
CA ALA A 114 -15.53 -7.77 13.15
C ALA A 114 -15.30 -6.36 12.60
N LEU A 115 -16.37 -5.56 12.55
CA LEU A 115 -16.30 -4.18 12.09
C LEU A 115 -15.44 -3.31 13.02
N ALA A 116 -15.44 -3.58 14.33
CA ALA A 116 -14.59 -2.86 15.29
C ALA A 116 -13.10 -3.10 15.01
N TYR A 117 -12.68 -4.37 14.83
CA TYR A 117 -11.30 -4.70 14.47
C TYR A 117 -10.90 -4.07 13.13
N PHE A 118 -11.77 -4.17 12.12
CA PHE A 118 -11.52 -3.56 10.81
C PHE A 118 -11.32 -2.03 10.92
N CYS A 119 -12.25 -1.33 11.54
CA CYS A 119 -12.18 0.12 11.70
C CYS A 119 -10.99 0.57 12.55
N ALA A 120 -10.68 -0.15 13.65
CA ALA A 120 -9.54 0.17 14.49
C ALA A 120 -8.22 0.00 13.73
N SER A 121 -8.05 -1.13 13.03
CA SER A 121 -6.87 -1.37 12.17
C SER A 121 -6.78 -0.37 11.04
N ALA A 122 -7.89 0.00 10.39
CA ALA A 122 -7.90 1.01 9.34
C ALA A 122 -7.44 2.39 9.86
N MET A 123 -7.95 2.81 11.04
CA MET A 123 -7.54 4.07 11.66
C MET A 123 -6.06 4.08 12.04
N VAL A 124 -5.56 3.01 12.66
CA VAL A 124 -4.15 2.88 13.06
C VAL A 124 -3.24 2.91 11.83
N THR A 125 -3.53 2.06 10.84
CA THR A 125 -2.76 1.96 9.60
C THR A 125 -2.76 3.28 8.85
N LEU A 126 -3.90 3.97 8.77
CA LEU A 126 -4.01 5.26 8.10
C LEU A 126 -3.17 6.34 8.80
N ILE A 127 -3.19 6.41 10.13
CA ILE A 127 -2.36 7.37 10.88
C ILE A 127 -0.87 7.15 10.57
N ILE A 128 -0.41 5.89 10.56
CA ILE A 128 0.99 5.55 10.28
C ILE A 128 1.34 5.89 8.82
N ASN A 129 0.48 5.53 7.87
CA ASN A 129 0.75 5.79 6.45
C ASN A 129 0.64 7.27 6.07
N LEU A 130 -0.22 8.05 6.72
CA LEU A 130 -0.23 9.51 6.54
C LEU A 130 1.04 10.17 7.12
N ALA A 131 1.55 9.66 8.23
CA ALA A 131 2.84 10.11 8.76
C ALA A 131 3.99 9.73 7.80
N ALA A 132 3.97 8.51 7.25
CA ALA A 132 4.92 8.08 6.22
C ALA A 132 4.81 8.95 4.95
N LEU A 133 3.59 9.27 4.49
CA LEU A 133 3.36 10.18 3.37
C LEU A 133 3.97 11.56 3.63
N ALA A 134 3.76 12.13 4.82
CA ALA A 134 4.35 13.44 5.18
C ALA A 134 5.89 13.39 5.11
N LEU A 135 6.53 12.34 5.61
CA LEU A 135 7.98 12.15 5.50
C LEU A 135 8.43 11.98 4.04
N CYS A 136 7.69 11.23 3.24
CA CYS A 136 7.95 11.07 1.80
C CYS A 136 7.86 12.39 1.04
N LEU A 137 6.85 13.21 1.33
CA LEU A 137 6.72 14.54 0.71
C LEU A 137 7.87 15.48 1.12
N LEU A 138 8.30 15.43 2.39
CA LEU A 138 9.49 16.18 2.85
C LEU A 138 10.77 15.72 2.14
N TYR A 139 10.90 14.41 1.87
CA TYR A 139 12.00 13.89 1.06
C TYR A 139 11.95 14.41 -0.38
N LEU A 140 10.76 14.42 -0.99
CA LEU A 140 10.58 14.92 -2.36
C LEU A 140 10.92 16.42 -2.51
N VAL A 141 10.67 17.23 -1.47
CA VAL A 141 11.07 18.65 -1.46
C VAL A 141 12.60 18.80 -1.64
N LYS A 142 13.39 17.85 -1.14
CA LYS A 142 14.86 17.88 -1.29
C LYS A 142 15.32 17.38 -2.64
N MET A 143 14.60 16.44 -3.26
CA MET A 143 14.96 15.84 -4.55
C MET A 143 14.52 16.69 -5.76
N GLY A 144 13.42 17.45 -5.62
CA GLY A 144 12.84 18.30 -6.64
C GLY A 144 11.31 18.31 -6.53
N TRP A 145 10.72 19.48 -6.31
CA TRP A 145 9.28 19.62 -6.12
C TRP A 145 8.57 20.07 -7.38
N TYR A 146 7.86 19.17 -8.04
CA TYR A 146 7.05 19.46 -9.22
C TYR A 146 5.54 19.21 -8.99
N LEU A 147 5.15 18.76 -7.79
CA LEU A 147 3.76 18.43 -7.47
C LEU A 147 2.94 19.70 -7.22
N VAL A 148 1.72 19.73 -7.73
CA VAL A 148 0.70 20.72 -7.35
C VAL A 148 -0.16 20.17 -6.22
N PHE A 149 -0.88 21.04 -5.51
CA PHE A 149 -1.74 20.64 -4.38
C PHE A 149 -2.75 19.54 -4.74
N ALA A 150 -3.30 19.59 -5.96
CA ALA A 150 -4.22 18.57 -6.46
C ALA A 150 -3.58 17.16 -6.56
N ASP A 151 -2.28 17.09 -6.90
CA ASP A 151 -1.56 15.81 -6.95
C ASP A 151 -1.36 15.24 -5.54
N VAL A 152 -0.98 16.08 -4.60
CA VAL A 152 -0.85 15.68 -3.19
C VAL A 152 -2.17 15.14 -2.63
N LEU A 153 -3.30 15.75 -2.99
CA LEU A 153 -4.61 15.26 -2.58
C LEU A 153 -4.94 13.89 -3.20
N LYS A 154 -4.58 13.68 -4.48
CA LYS A 154 -4.75 12.37 -5.15
C LYS A 154 -3.85 11.31 -4.51
N ILE A 155 -2.61 11.63 -4.20
CA ILE A 155 -1.69 10.72 -3.51
C ILE A 155 -2.27 10.34 -2.12
N ALA A 156 -2.81 11.30 -1.38
CA ALA A 156 -3.45 11.03 -0.10
C ALA A 156 -4.70 10.13 -0.24
N LEU A 157 -5.49 10.30 -1.31
CA LEU A 157 -6.61 9.43 -1.64
C LEU A 157 -6.15 8.01 -1.98
N ASP A 158 -5.07 7.87 -2.76
CA ASP A 158 -4.50 6.56 -3.10
C ASP A 158 -3.98 5.83 -1.86
N VAL A 159 -3.27 6.53 -0.97
CA VAL A 159 -2.82 6.01 0.32
C VAL A 159 -4.02 5.57 1.17
N PHE A 160 -5.09 6.34 1.20
CA PHE A 160 -6.32 5.99 1.91
C PHE A 160 -6.94 4.70 1.36
N LEU A 161 -7.16 4.62 0.05
CA LEU A 161 -7.77 3.45 -0.59
C LEU A 161 -6.88 2.21 -0.45
N LEU A 162 -5.58 2.35 -0.68
CA LEU A 162 -4.65 1.22 -0.57
C LEU A 162 -4.50 0.74 0.88
N THR A 163 -4.59 1.65 1.85
CA THR A 163 -4.69 1.30 3.28
C THR A 163 -5.95 0.49 3.57
N LEU A 164 -7.12 0.91 3.08
CA LEU A 164 -8.36 0.15 3.25
C LEU A 164 -8.28 -1.23 2.59
N PHE A 165 -7.69 -1.32 1.40
CA PHE A 165 -7.43 -2.58 0.73
C PHE A 165 -6.52 -3.50 1.57
N GLY A 166 -5.40 -2.97 2.08
CA GLY A 166 -4.47 -3.72 2.94
C GLY A 166 -5.13 -4.24 4.21
N VAL A 167 -5.96 -3.42 4.86
CA VAL A 167 -6.72 -3.82 6.06
C VAL A 167 -7.79 -4.85 5.74
N ALA A 168 -8.50 -4.71 4.62
CA ALA A 168 -9.50 -5.68 4.20
C ALA A 168 -8.87 -7.05 3.88
N LEU A 169 -7.76 -7.05 3.12
CA LEU A 169 -6.99 -8.24 2.79
C LEU A 169 -6.42 -8.91 4.05
N SER A 170 -5.75 -8.15 4.90
CA SER A 170 -5.15 -8.66 6.14
C SER A 170 -6.20 -9.19 7.12
N SER A 171 -7.40 -8.58 7.18
CA SER A 171 -8.51 -9.06 7.99
C SER A 171 -9.01 -10.44 7.54
N CYS A 172 -9.10 -10.67 6.23
CA CYS A 172 -9.47 -11.98 5.68
C CYS A 172 -8.41 -13.04 5.96
N ILE A 173 -7.12 -12.71 5.75
CA ILE A 173 -6.01 -13.66 5.91
C ILE A 173 -5.78 -13.98 7.39
N ASN A 174 -5.84 -13.00 8.30
CA ASN A 174 -5.64 -13.20 9.73
C ASN A 174 -6.87 -13.82 10.43
N PHE A 175 -8.03 -13.84 9.78
CA PHE A 175 -9.26 -14.40 10.36
C PHE A 175 -9.13 -15.86 10.79
N PRO A 176 -8.59 -16.82 10.00
CA PRO A 176 -8.42 -18.20 10.41
C PRO A 176 -7.30 -18.42 11.42
N LEU A 177 -6.34 -17.49 11.51
CA LEU A 177 -5.16 -17.64 12.36
C LEU A 177 -5.55 -17.64 13.85
N SER A 178 -4.91 -18.51 14.63
CA SER A 178 -5.23 -18.72 16.04
C SER A 178 -4.00 -18.76 16.96
N THR A 179 -2.79 -18.69 16.39
CA THR A 179 -1.53 -18.69 17.13
C THR A 179 -0.61 -17.55 16.70
N ASN A 180 0.23 -17.07 17.61
CA ASN A 180 1.24 -16.05 17.30
C ASN A 180 2.24 -16.52 16.24
N GLY A 181 2.61 -17.81 16.24
CA GLY A 181 3.51 -18.38 15.23
C GLY A 181 2.93 -18.30 13.81
N GLN A 182 1.65 -18.65 13.62
CA GLN A 182 0.97 -18.52 12.33
C GLN A 182 0.95 -17.06 11.86
N SER A 183 0.64 -16.14 12.77
CA SER A 183 0.56 -14.72 12.48
C SER A 183 1.91 -14.13 12.09
N SER A 184 2.98 -14.50 12.82
CA SER A 184 4.35 -14.08 12.50
C SER A 184 4.80 -14.62 11.15
N ALA A 185 4.52 -15.90 10.84
CA ALA A 185 4.87 -16.49 9.55
C ALA A 185 4.18 -15.75 8.39
N VAL A 186 2.87 -15.49 8.49
CA VAL A 186 2.14 -14.73 7.47
C VAL A 186 2.67 -13.31 7.35
N GLY A 187 2.93 -12.63 8.47
CA GLY A 187 3.51 -11.29 8.48
C GLY A 187 4.86 -11.23 7.76
N THR A 188 5.75 -12.21 7.99
CA THR A 188 7.05 -12.32 7.32
C THR A 188 6.89 -12.53 5.81
N ILE A 189 6.02 -13.46 5.40
CA ILE A 189 5.77 -13.73 3.97
C ILE A 189 5.24 -12.48 3.27
N VAL A 190 4.29 -11.78 3.89
CA VAL A 190 3.72 -10.56 3.31
C VAL A 190 4.76 -9.45 3.25
N SER A 191 5.52 -9.22 4.33
CA SER A 191 6.55 -8.16 4.35
C SER A 191 7.65 -8.40 3.32
N ALA A 192 8.06 -9.65 3.09
CA ALA A 192 9.09 -9.98 2.12
C ALA A 192 8.54 -10.04 0.67
N GLY A 193 7.35 -10.58 0.48
CA GLY A 193 6.81 -10.93 -0.85
C GLY A 193 5.93 -9.87 -1.49
N TYR A 194 5.20 -9.07 -0.69
CA TYR A 194 4.20 -8.16 -1.24
C TYR A 194 4.79 -7.12 -2.20
N GLY A 195 5.97 -6.59 -1.89
CA GLY A 195 6.63 -5.60 -2.73
C GLY A 195 7.00 -6.12 -4.15
N PHE A 196 7.29 -7.41 -4.29
CA PHE A 196 7.47 -8.04 -5.61
C PHE A 196 6.13 -8.22 -6.31
N ILE A 197 5.11 -8.66 -5.58
CA ILE A 197 3.77 -8.93 -6.11
C ILE A 197 3.10 -7.67 -6.66
N CYS A 198 3.26 -6.53 -5.98
CA CYS A 198 2.65 -5.27 -6.39
C CYS A 198 3.54 -4.42 -7.31
N GLY A 199 4.72 -4.90 -7.72
CA GLY A 199 5.65 -4.18 -8.57
C GLY A 199 6.42 -3.04 -7.89
N ALA A 200 6.45 -3.00 -6.54
CA ALA A 200 7.13 -1.93 -5.82
C ALA A 200 8.65 -2.10 -5.76
N TYR A 201 9.14 -3.35 -5.64
CA TYR A 201 10.59 -3.63 -5.57
C TYR A 201 11.21 -3.80 -6.94
N MET A 202 10.43 -4.24 -7.91
CA MET A 202 10.87 -4.50 -9.27
C MET A 202 9.71 -4.28 -10.22
N PRO A 203 9.90 -3.58 -11.34
CA PRO A 203 8.85 -3.37 -12.32
C PRO A 203 8.25 -4.69 -12.82
N ILE A 204 6.92 -4.74 -12.95
CA ILE A 204 6.20 -5.94 -13.43
C ILE A 204 6.64 -6.33 -14.84
N ALA A 205 6.99 -5.33 -15.65
CA ALA A 205 7.54 -5.54 -16.99
C ALA A 205 8.81 -6.41 -17.02
N SER A 206 9.56 -6.49 -15.91
CA SER A 206 10.78 -7.31 -15.78
C SER A 206 10.51 -8.79 -15.53
N PHE A 207 9.26 -9.18 -15.22
CA PHE A 207 8.88 -10.58 -15.01
C PHE A 207 8.53 -11.29 -16.32
N SER A 208 8.51 -12.63 -16.29
CA SER A 208 8.05 -13.44 -17.44
C SER A 208 6.58 -13.13 -17.78
N ALA A 209 6.22 -13.26 -19.06
CA ALA A 209 4.87 -12.94 -19.55
C ALA A 209 3.74 -13.71 -18.81
N GLY A 210 4.02 -14.94 -18.36
CA GLY A 210 3.09 -15.72 -17.55
C GLY A 210 2.84 -15.09 -16.17
N LEU A 211 3.90 -14.65 -15.50
CA LEU A 211 3.81 -14.03 -14.19
C LEU A 211 3.17 -12.64 -14.27
N GLN A 212 3.49 -11.86 -15.31
CA GLN A 212 2.82 -10.57 -15.57
C GLN A 212 1.30 -10.72 -15.64
N LYS A 213 0.80 -11.74 -16.35
CA LYS A 213 -0.64 -12.05 -16.43
C LYS A 213 -1.23 -12.38 -15.05
N VAL A 214 -0.53 -13.13 -14.21
CA VAL A 214 -1.00 -13.42 -12.84
C VAL A 214 -1.04 -12.17 -12.00
N LEU A 215 0.00 -11.35 -12.05
CA LEU A 215 0.10 -10.11 -11.28
C LEU A 215 -0.95 -9.07 -11.70
N SER A 216 -1.35 -9.07 -12.98
CA SER A 216 -2.42 -8.17 -13.48
C SER A 216 -3.81 -8.48 -12.91
N PHE A 217 -4.04 -9.64 -12.28
CA PHE A 217 -5.28 -9.92 -11.53
C PHE A 217 -5.27 -9.38 -10.12
N LEU A 218 -4.12 -8.94 -9.61
CA LEU A 218 -3.99 -8.55 -8.21
C LEU A 218 -4.31 -7.05 -8.01
N PRO A 219 -5.28 -6.70 -7.15
CA PRO A 219 -5.67 -5.30 -6.96
C PRO A 219 -4.55 -4.41 -6.41
N GLY A 220 -3.57 -4.98 -5.69
CA GLY A 220 -2.41 -4.27 -5.19
C GLY A 220 -1.55 -3.64 -6.28
N THR A 221 -1.43 -4.29 -7.43
CA THR A 221 -0.73 -3.79 -8.62
C THR A 221 -1.32 -2.46 -9.11
N TYR A 222 -2.65 -2.39 -9.20
CA TYR A 222 -3.35 -1.16 -9.62
C TYR A 222 -3.19 -0.04 -8.59
N GLY A 223 -3.21 -0.37 -7.29
CA GLY A 223 -2.95 0.61 -6.23
C GLY A 223 -1.54 1.20 -6.29
N THR A 224 -0.53 0.39 -6.57
CA THR A 224 0.86 0.85 -6.76
C THR A 224 0.98 1.75 -8.00
N SER A 225 0.35 1.35 -9.12
CA SER A 225 0.34 2.14 -10.35
C SER A 225 -0.36 3.50 -10.16
N LEU A 226 -1.49 3.56 -9.43
CA LEU A 226 -2.17 4.82 -9.09
C LEU A 226 -1.23 5.76 -8.32
N LEU A 227 -0.57 5.26 -7.26
CA LEU A 227 0.42 6.04 -6.50
C LEU A 227 1.55 6.56 -7.39
N ARG A 228 2.11 5.72 -8.28
CA ARG A 228 3.16 6.14 -9.21
C ARG A 228 2.70 7.23 -10.16
N ASN A 229 1.53 7.05 -10.77
CA ASN A 229 0.97 8.05 -11.67
C ASN A 229 0.80 9.41 -10.99
N HIS A 230 0.36 9.46 -9.74
CA HIS A 230 0.14 10.71 -9.03
C HIS A 230 1.42 11.28 -8.41
N CYS A 231 2.34 10.44 -7.91
CA CYS A 231 3.65 10.90 -7.42
C CYS A 231 4.51 11.49 -8.54
N LEU A 232 4.37 11.00 -9.77
CA LEU A 232 5.13 11.45 -10.93
C LEU A 232 4.38 12.43 -11.83
N ALA A 233 3.13 12.79 -11.49
CA ALA A 233 2.29 13.65 -12.32
C ALA A 233 2.94 15.00 -12.63
N GLY A 234 3.63 15.60 -11.65
CA GLY A 234 4.36 16.85 -11.83
C GLY A 234 5.56 16.72 -12.78
N VAL A 235 6.31 15.64 -12.61
CA VAL A 235 7.47 15.30 -13.45
C VAL A 235 7.05 15.12 -14.90
N TYR A 236 5.96 14.40 -15.17
CA TYR A 236 5.47 14.21 -16.54
C TYR A 236 4.98 15.51 -17.18
N ARG A 237 4.35 16.39 -16.39
CA ARG A 237 3.99 17.73 -16.88
C ARG A 237 5.23 18.54 -17.30
N GLU A 238 6.28 18.49 -16.49
CA GLU A 238 7.53 19.19 -16.78
C GLU A 238 8.23 18.58 -18.02
N MET A 239 8.32 17.25 -18.13
CA MET A 239 8.84 16.59 -19.33
C MET A 239 8.10 17.04 -20.60
N SER A 240 6.77 17.12 -20.56
CA SER A 240 5.99 17.61 -21.70
C SER A 240 6.24 19.09 -21.98
N ALA A 241 6.43 19.93 -20.94
CA ALA A 241 6.69 21.37 -21.09
C ALA A 241 8.05 21.67 -21.74
N ILE A 242 9.07 20.85 -21.45
CA ILE A 242 10.41 20.98 -22.06
C ILE A 242 10.54 20.27 -23.42
N GLY A 243 9.42 19.74 -23.96
CA GLY A 243 9.33 19.19 -25.30
C GLY A 243 9.77 17.74 -25.47
N PHE A 244 9.70 16.91 -24.41
CA PHE A 244 9.92 15.46 -24.57
C PHE A 244 8.86 14.88 -25.53
N PRO A 245 9.28 14.02 -26.48
CA PRO A 245 8.34 13.31 -27.34
C PRO A 245 7.41 12.43 -26.50
N ASP A 246 6.10 12.43 -26.78
CA ASP A 246 5.11 11.60 -26.06
C ASP A 246 5.46 10.11 -26.07
N GLU A 247 6.13 9.64 -27.14
CA GLU A 247 6.61 8.26 -27.23
C GLU A 247 7.67 7.93 -26.17
N VAL A 248 8.58 8.86 -25.88
CA VAL A 248 9.63 8.69 -24.85
C VAL A 248 8.98 8.69 -23.46
N VAL A 249 8.11 9.64 -23.20
CA VAL A 249 7.35 9.70 -21.93
C VAL A 249 6.51 8.43 -21.75
N GLY A 250 5.89 7.92 -22.82
CA GLY A 250 5.15 6.66 -22.81
C GLY A 250 6.02 5.47 -22.41
N LYS A 251 7.22 5.34 -23.02
CA LYS A 251 8.17 4.26 -22.69
C LYS A 251 8.67 4.33 -21.23
N ILE A 252 8.90 5.55 -20.71
CA ILE A 252 9.26 5.75 -19.31
C ILE A 252 8.11 5.27 -18.41
N ARG A 253 6.87 5.65 -18.71
CA ARG A 253 5.68 5.24 -17.96
C ARG A 253 5.46 3.72 -17.97
N ASP A 254 5.74 3.06 -19.09
CA ASP A 254 5.69 1.61 -19.21
C ASP A 254 6.80 0.93 -18.38
N GLY A 255 8.01 1.49 -18.44
CA GLY A 255 9.17 0.92 -17.74
C GLY A 255 9.06 0.93 -16.21
N ILE A 256 8.28 1.87 -15.66
CA ILE A 256 8.07 2.00 -14.20
C ILE A 256 6.65 1.64 -13.76
N ASP A 257 5.90 0.87 -14.54
CA ASP A 257 4.54 0.40 -14.25
C ASP A 257 3.53 1.51 -13.91
N CYS A 258 3.68 2.71 -14.48
CA CYS A 258 2.62 3.72 -14.46
C CYS A 258 1.46 3.29 -15.35
N ASN A 259 1.76 2.59 -16.44
CA ASN A 259 0.78 1.95 -17.30
C ASN A 259 0.68 0.47 -16.95
N VAL A 260 -0.50 0.02 -16.59
CA VAL A 260 -0.79 -1.40 -16.34
C VAL A 260 -1.59 -1.95 -17.50
N TYR A 261 -1.19 -3.13 -17.98
CA TYR A 261 -1.85 -3.81 -19.08
C TYR A 261 -2.57 -5.07 -18.60
N PHE A 262 -3.83 -5.21 -18.98
CA PHE A 262 -4.63 -6.40 -18.75
C PHE A 262 -4.91 -7.07 -20.10
N PHE A 263 -4.31 -8.22 -20.33
CA PHE A 263 -4.39 -8.95 -21.61
C PHE A 263 -4.07 -8.08 -22.85
N GLY A 264 -3.06 -7.23 -22.76
CA GLY A 264 -2.62 -6.36 -23.85
C GLY A 264 -3.39 -5.03 -23.99
N HIS A 265 -4.42 -4.82 -23.18
CA HIS A 265 -5.16 -3.55 -23.13
C HIS A 265 -4.69 -2.70 -21.94
N GLN A 266 -4.34 -1.45 -22.21
CA GLN A 266 -3.97 -0.51 -21.14
C GLN A 266 -5.18 -0.20 -20.26
N VAL A 267 -5.00 -0.34 -18.94
CA VAL A 267 -6.03 -0.06 -17.96
C VAL A 267 -5.98 1.43 -17.57
N GLY A 268 -7.02 2.18 -17.84
CA GLY A 268 -7.09 3.59 -17.48
C GLY A 268 -7.24 3.82 -15.97
N LEU A 269 -6.82 5.00 -15.48
CA LEU A 269 -6.90 5.37 -14.07
C LEU A 269 -8.30 5.15 -13.44
N PRO A 270 -9.43 5.52 -14.07
CA PRO A 270 -10.75 5.26 -13.50
C PRO A 270 -11.04 3.76 -13.28
N ALA A 271 -10.59 2.92 -14.22
CA ALA A 271 -10.74 1.46 -14.09
C ALA A 271 -9.87 0.90 -12.95
N MET A 272 -8.65 1.41 -12.75
CA MET A 272 -7.79 1.05 -11.63
C MET A 272 -8.46 1.35 -10.28
N TYR A 273 -9.08 2.52 -10.12
CA TYR A 273 -9.89 2.86 -8.95
C TYR A 273 -11.08 1.92 -8.79
N GLY A 274 -11.75 1.57 -9.88
CA GLY A 274 -12.87 0.62 -9.87
C GLY A 274 -12.45 -0.76 -9.36
N VAL A 275 -11.31 -1.28 -9.83
CA VAL A 275 -10.74 -2.57 -9.37
C VAL A 275 -10.39 -2.51 -7.89
N LEU A 276 -9.72 -1.45 -7.45
CA LEU A 276 -9.30 -1.29 -6.05
C LEU A 276 -10.51 -1.19 -5.11
N CYS A 277 -11.49 -0.34 -5.44
CA CYS A 277 -12.73 -0.18 -4.65
C CYS A 277 -13.57 -1.47 -4.64
N GLY A 278 -13.67 -2.16 -5.77
CA GLY A 278 -14.34 -3.46 -5.88
C GLY A 278 -13.69 -4.51 -5.02
N ALA A 279 -12.36 -4.57 -5.00
CA ALA A 279 -11.61 -5.49 -4.14
C ALA A 279 -11.79 -5.17 -2.65
N ILE A 280 -11.78 -3.89 -2.26
CA ILE A 280 -12.08 -3.48 -0.88
C ILE A 280 -13.46 -3.98 -0.47
N ALA A 281 -14.49 -3.71 -1.27
CA ALA A 281 -15.85 -4.13 -0.98
C ALA A 281 -15.98 -5.66 -0.88
N LEU A 282 -15.34 -6.39 -1.79
CA LEU A 282 -15.30 -7.86 -1.81
C LEU A 282 -14.67 -8.42 -0.52
N PHE A 283 -13.47 -7.96 -0.15
CA PHE A 283 -12.77 -8.48 1.03
C PHE A 283 -13.44 -8.09 2.33
N VAL A 284 -13.98 -6.87 2.45
CA VAL A 284 -14.77 -6.46 3.63
C VAL A 284 -16.02 -7.31 3.74
N GLY A 285 -16.75 -7.51 2.65
CA GLY A 285 -17.94 -8.37 2.62
C GLY A 285 -17.61 -9.81 3.01
N LEU A 286 -16.54 -10.37 2.45
CA LEU A 286 -16.02 -11.71 2.78
C LEU A 286 -15.66 -11.81 4.27
N TYR A 287 -14.95 -10.84 4.82
CA TYR A 287 -14.54 -10.82 6.22
C TYR A 287 -15.75 -10.80 7.16
N ILE A 288 -16.76 -9.98 6.87
CA ILE A 288 -18.00 -9.93 7.66
C ILE A 288 -18.74 -11.28 7.57
N LEU A 289 -18.87 -11.83 6.36
CA LEU A 289 -19.52 -13.13 6.11
C LEU A 289 -18.85 -14.25 6.90
N LEU A 290 -17.52 -14.35 6.86
CA LEU A 290 -16.74 -15.35 7.61
C LEU A 290 -17.01 -15.26 9.12
N ASN A 291 -17.11 -14.04 9.67
CA ASN A 291 -17.41 -13.81 11.08
C ASN A 291 -18.84 -14.25 11.45
N VAL A 292 -19.81 -13.98 10.59
CA VAL A 292 -21.22 -14.38 10.81
C VAL A 292 -21.36 -15.92 10.72
N LEU A 293 -20.76 -16.56 9.72
CA LEU A 293 -20.82 -18.02 9.54
C LEU A 293 -20.16 -18.77 10.69
N LYS A 294 -19.02 -18.32 11.20
CA LYS A 294 -18.37 -18.90 12.38
C LYS A 294 -19.24 -18.79 13.63
N GLY A 295 -20.13 -17.79 13.67
CA GLY A 295 -21.08 -17.61 14.74
C GLY A 295 -22.25 -18.60 14.76
N ARG A 296 -22.66 -19.13 13.61
CA ARG A 296 -23.74 -20.08 13.46
C ARG A 296 -23.34 -21.53 13.81
N LYS A 297 -22.05 -21.85 13.79
CA LYS A 297 -21.53 -23.21 14.06
C LYS A 297 -21.22 -23.48 15.55
N ARG A 298 -21.49 -22.52 16.43
CA ARG A 298 -21.40 -22.66 17.90
C ARG A 298 -22.71 -22.34 18.54
#